data_4258c024aee6d3813c33dc6394486e00
#
_entry.id   4258c024aee6d3813c33dc6394486e00
#
_cell.length_a   1.000
_cell.length_b   1.000
_cell.length_c   1.000
_cell.angle_alpha   90.00
_cell.angle_beta   90.00
_cell.angle_gamma   90.00
#
_symmetry.space_group_name_H-M   'P 1'
#
loop_
_entity.id
_entity.type
_entity.pdbx_description
1 polymer ?
#
loop_
_entity_poly.entity_id
_entity_poly.type
_entity_poly.pdbx_seq_one_letter_code
_entity_poly.pdbx_strand_id
1 'polypeptide(L)'
;RVVDDMLNDPLMRHSLTIAELLETQEYVGKNRKFAAKMREDLPILILQGRKDKCVISRDVTELANSIKSDDQTLRWFSSMSHLLLETKFFKAEVIDSISDWFTNRTASQLEELKALRQEMKELGAE
;
A
#
# COMPACT_ATOMS: atom_id res chain seq x y z
N ARG A 1 19.26 20.14 1.71
CA ARG A 1 19.89 19.00 1.04
C ARG A 1 18.91 18.13 0.25
N VAL A 2 17.77 17.67 0.82
CA VAL A 2 16.76 16.90 0.03
C VAL A 2 16.14 17.76 -1.05
N VAL A 3 15.74 18.99 -0.70
CA VAL A 3 15.19 19.96 -1.65
C VAL A 3 16.22 20.31 -2.72
N ASP A 4 17.49 20.49 -2.33
CA ASP A 4 18.57 20.80 -3.26
C ASP A 4 18.84 19.61 -4.20
N ASP A 5 18.84 18.40 -3.67
CA ASP A 5 18.99 17.17 -4.46
C ASP A 5 17.82 17.03 -5.48
N MET A 6 16.59 17.34 -5.06
CA MET A 6 15.42 17.34 -5.95
C MET A 6 15.50 18.44 -7.00
N LEU A 7 15.87 19.67 -6.63
CA LEU A 7 15.98 20.79 -7.57
C LEU A 7 17.08 20.61 -8.61
N ASN A 8 18.11 19.83 -8.30
CA ASN A 8 19.22 19.53 -9.19
C ASN A 8 19.09 18.19 -9.93
N ASP A 9 18.01 17.44 -9.70
CA ASP A 9 17.76 16.19 -10.41
C ASP A 9 17.30 16.48 -11.85
N PRO A 10 18.07 16.08 -12.88
CA PRO A 10 17.70 16.31 -14.27
C PRO A 10 16.44 15.54 -14.70
N LEU A 11 16.03 14.54 -13.95
CA LEU A 11 14.82 13.77 -14.20
C LEU A 11 13.59 14.35 -13.48
N MET A 12 13.81 15.31 -12.57
CA MET A 12 12.73 15.95 -11.85
C MET A 12 11.99 16.95 -12.72
N ARG A 13 10.69 16.82 -12.74
CA ARG A 13 9.83 17.78 -13.41
C ARG A 13 9.50 18.94 -12.46
N HIS A 14 9.90 20.16 -12.84
CA HIS A 14 9.76 21.37 -12.01
C HIS A 14 8.46 22.15 -12.23
N SER A 15 7.66 21.77 -13.22
CA SER A 15 6.41 22.48 -13.53
C SER A 15 5.35 21.54 -14.07
N LEU A 16 4.10 21.83 -13.74
CA LEU A 16 2.91 21.17 -14.30
C LEU A 16 2.04 22.24 -14.97
N THR A 17 1.46 21.89 -16.09
CA THR A 17 0.44 22.73 -16.72
C THR A 17 -0.90 22.60 -15.97
N ILE A 18 -1.79 23.57 -16.15
CA ILE A 18 -3.14 23.50 -15.58
C ILE A 18 -3.91 22.28 -16.12
N ALA A 19 -3.73 21.94 -17.40
CA ALA A 19 -4.35 20.77 -17.99
C ALA A 19 -3.93 19.48 -17.28
N GLU A 20 -2.63 19.29 -17.03
CA GLU A 20 -2.10 18.12 -16.32
C GLU A 20 -2.58 18.04 -14.86
N LEU A 21 -2.73 19.18 -14.19
CA LEU A 21 -3.30 19.21 -12.85
C LEU A 21 -4.77 18.77 -12.85
N LEU A 22 -5.56 19.22 -13.84
CA LEU A 22 -6.95 18.82 -13.97
C LEU A 22 -7.10 17.33 -14.33
N GLU A 23 -6.27 16.82 -15.24
CA GLU A 23 -6.22 15.39 -15.59
C GLU A 23 -5.83 14.54 -14.38
N THR A 24 -4.84 14.97 -13.60
CA THR A 24 -4.43 14.29 -12.36
C THR A 24 -5.58 14.27 -11.35
N GLN A 25 -6.26 15.40 -11.17
CA GLN A 25 -7.40 15.49 -10.25
C GLN A 25 -8.56 14.58 -10.69
N GLU A 26 -8.86 14.55 -11.99
CA GLU A 26 -9.88 13.65 -12.54
C GLU A 26 -9.52 12.18 -12.31
N TYR A 27 -8.26 11.80 -12.55
CA TYR A 27 -7.77 10.45 -12.33
C TYR A 27 -7.84 10.04 -10.86
N VAL A 28 -7.32 10.89 -9.96
CA VAL A 28 -7.36 10.67 -8.51
C VAL A 28 -8.81 10.58 -8.01
N GLY A 29 -9.71 11.40 -8.55
CA GLY A 29 -11.14 11.36 -8.22
C GLY A 29 -11.83 10.02 -8.55
N LYS A 30 -11.25 9.20 -9.44
CA LYS A 30 -11.76 7.87 -9.80
C LYS A 30 -11.25 6.75 -8.87
N ASN A 31 -10.27 7.01 -8.01
CA ASN A 31 -9.60 5.98 -7.21
C ASN A 31 -10.58 5.15 -6.37
N ARG A 32 -11.56 5.76 -5.73
CA ARG A 32 -12.58 5.03 -4.95
C ARG A 32 -13.42 4.08 -5.81
N LYS A 33 -13.74 4.49 -7.05
CA LYS A 33 -14.48 3.62 -8.00
C LYS A 33 -13.63 2.43 -8.46
N PHE A 34 -12.32 2.62 -8.60
CA PHE A 34 -11.39 1.53 -8.92
C PHE A 34 -11.18 0.62 -7.71
N ALA A 35 -11.00 1.18 -6.53
CA ALA A 35 -10.88 0.44 -5.28
C ALA A 35 -12.09 -0.48 -5.02
N ALA A 36 -13.31 0.02 -5.28
CA ALA A 36 -14.54 -0.76 -5.14
C ALA A 36 -14.69 -1.91 -6.16
N LYS A 37 -13.83 -1.96 -7.19
CA LYS A 37 -13.80 -3.04 -8.20
C LYS A 37 -12.66 -4.03 -7.98
N MET A 38 -11.83 -3.82 -6.95
CA MET A 38 -10.79 -4.77 -6.60
C MET A 38 -11.41 -6.10 -6.18
N ARG A 39 -10.70 -7.19 -6.42
CA ARG A 39 -11.13 -8.53 -6.01
C ARG A 39 -11.21 -8.61 -4.49
N GLU A 40 -12.22 -9.32 -4.00
CA GLU A 40 -12.45 -9.51 -2.56
C GLU A 40 -11.34 -10.35 -1.89
N ASP A 41 -10.73 -11.26 -2.64
CA ASP A 41 -9.64 -12.14 -2.19
C ASP A 41 -8.23 -11.54 -2.33
N LEU A 42 -8.10 -10.27 -2.78
CA LEU A 42 -6.79 -9.63 -2.98
C LEU A 42 -6.25 -9.10 -1.64
N PRO A 43 -5.13 -9.62 -1.13
CA PRO A 43 -4.50 -9.06 0.07
C PRO A 43 -3.99 -7.64 -0.19
N ILE A 44 -4.35 -6.70 0.69
CA ILE A 44 -4.00 -5.28 0.52
C ILE A 44 -3.36 -4.74 1.80
N LEU A 45 -2.19 -4.14 1.64
CA LEU A 45 -1.51 -3.38 2.69
C LEU A 45 -1.46 -1.90 2.31
N ILE A 46 -2.03 -1.06 3.15
CA ILE A 46 -1.97 0.41 3.03
C ILE A 46 -1.12 0.94 4.18
N LEU A 47 -0.09 1.69 3.84
CA LEU A 47 0.81 2.35 4.80
C LEU A 47 0.67 3.86 4.64
N GLN A 48 0.43 4.58 5.75
CA GLN A 48 0.20 6.02 5.70
C GLN A 48 0.85 6.76 6.88
N GLY A 49 1.54 7.84 6.58
CA GLY A 49 2.07 8.75 7.59
C GLY A 49 0.99 9.71 8.10
N ARG A 50 0.90 9.87 9.44
CA ARG A 50 -0.08 10.82 10.06
C ARG A 50 0.24 12.28 9.78
N LYS A 51 1.51 12.60 9.49
CA LYS A 51 1.96 13.96 9.18
C LYS A 51 2.03 14.24 7.67
N ASP A 52 1.44 13.37 6.86
CA ASP A 52 1.34 13.55 5.42
C ASP A 52 0.50 14.80 5.11
N LYS A 53 1.09 15.71 4.31
CA LYS A 53 0.44 16.94 3.84
C LYS A 53 0.04 16.86 2.36
N CYS A 54 0.46 15.81 1.66
CA CYS A 54 0.12 15.58 0.26
C CYS A 54 -1.17 14.78 0.13
N VAL A 55 -1.31 13.75 0.97
CA VAL A 55 -2.52 12.92 1.03
C VAL A 55 -3.12 13.01 2.43
N ILE A 56 -4.32 13.52 2.53
CA ILE A 56 -4.97 13.73 3.82
C ILE A 56 -5.56 12.44 4.38
N SER A 57 -5.45 12.28 5.70
CA SER A 57 -5.85 11.05 6.40
C SER A 57 -7.29 10.62 6.13
N ARG A 58 -8.22 11.58 5.97
CA ARG A 58 -9.61 11.29 5.65
C ARG A 58 -9.74 10.56 4.33
N ASP A 59 -9.05 11.01 3.28
CA ASP A 59 -9.18 10.45 1.95
C ASP A 59 -8.57 9.04 1.87
N VAL A 60 -7.49 8.78 2.64
CA VAL A 60 -6.95 7.41 2.80
C VAL A 60 -7.95 6.49 3.49
N THR A 61 -8.62 6.97 4.53
CA THR A 61 -9.65 6.19 5.23
C THR A 61 -10.84 5.92 4.31
N GLU A 62 -11.28 6.91 3.55
CA GLU A 62 -12.37 6.74 2.58
C GLU A 62 -12.01 5.80 1.44
N LEU A 63 -10.74 5.82 0.97
CA LEU A 63 -10.23 4.87 0.00
C LEU A 63 -10.24 3.45 0.57
N ALA A 64 -9.69 3.26 1.77
CA ALA A 64 -9.66 1.98 2.45
C ALA A 64 -11.08 1.41 2.62
N ASN A 65 -12.04 2.23 3.06
CA ASN A 65 -13.44 1.83 3.19
C ASN A 65 -14.12 1.50 1.86
N SER A 66 -13.55 1.92 0.73
CA SER A 66 -14.09 1.63 -0.61
C SER A 66 -13.62 0.27 -1.14
N ILE A 67 -12.56 -0.26 -0.58
CA ILE A 67 -11.96 -1.55 -0.96
C ILE A 67 -12.84 -2.67 -0.38
N LYS A 68 -13.16 -3.67 -1.19
CA LYS A 68 -14.00 -4.80 -0.79
C LYS A 68 -13.20 -6.02 -0.30
N SER A 69 -11.87 -5.91 -0.27
CA SER A 69 -11.04 -7.02 0.18
C SER A 69 -11.28 -7.35 1.64
N ASP A 70 -11.51 -8.63 1.93
CA ASP A 70 -11.61 -9.17 3.29
C ASP A 70 -10.25 -9.21 4.00
N ASP A 71 -9.14 -9.22 3.23
CA ASP A 71 -7.77 -9.18 3.74
C ASP A 71 -7.13 -7.81 3.52
N GLN A 72 -7.64 -6.81 4.24
CA GLN A 72 -7.13 -5.45 4.17
C GLN A 72 -6.47 -5.04 5.48
N THR A 73 -5.28 -4.47 5.38
CA THR A 73 -4.55 -3.88 6.52
C THR A 73 -4.22 -2.41 6.22
N LEU A 74 -4.67 -1.50 7.09
CA LEU A 74 -4.29 -0.09 7.08
C LEU A 74 -3.43 0.22 8.30
N ARG A 75 -2.17 0.63 8.07
CA ARG A 75 -1.23 1.01 9.13
C ARG A 75 -0.89 2.49 9.08
N TRP A 76 -0.97 3.14 10.23
CA TRP A 76 -0.67 4.54 10.42
C TRP A 76 0.65 4.74 11.17
N PHE A 77 1.52 5.59 10.65
CA PHE A 77 2.79 5.96 11.28
C PHE A 77 2.70 7.39 11.82
N SER A 78 2.59 7.53 13.15
CA SER A 78 2.30 8.82 13.82
C SER A 78 3.38 9.88 13.62
N SER A 79 4.64 9.46 13.47
CA SER A 79 5.79 10.36 13.34
C SER A 79 6.19 10.68 11.92
N MET A 80 5.60 10.00 10.90
CA MET A 80 6.01 10.05 9.51
C MET A 80 5.08 10.91 8.65
N SER A 81 5.65 11.42 7.56
CA SER A 81 4.97 12.22 6.54
C SER A 81 4.73 11.39 5.27
N HIS A 82 4.75 12.02 4.09
CA HIS A 82 4.46 11.38 2.80
C HIS A 82 5.49 10.31 2.39
N LEU A 83 6.77 10.56 2.65
CA LEU A 83 7.86 9.70 2.19
C LEU A 83 8.17 8.61 3.23
N LEU A 84 7.52 7.46 3.13
CA LEU A 84 7.70 6.36 4.07
C LEU A 84 8.90 5.47 3.75
N LEU A 85 9.21 5.27 2.46
CA LEU A 85 10.24 4.34 1.98
C LEU A 85 11.45 5.04 1.34
N GLU A 86 11.47 6.35 1.37
CA GLU A 86 12.62 7.13 0.93
C GLU A 86 13.80 6.92 1.88
N THR A 87 14.99 6.63 1.33
CA THR A 87 16.19 6.25 2.09
C THR A 87 16.58 7.20 3.22
N LYS A 88 16.33 8.50 3.07
CA LYS A 88 16.63 9.51 4.11
C LYS A 88 15.58 9.57 5.23
N PHE A 89 14.38 9.07 5.00
CA PHE A 89 13.26 9.11 5.95
C PHE A 89 12.86 7.73 6.44
N PHE A 90 13.58 6.75 5.96
CA PHE A 90 13.36 5.35 6.23
C PHE A 90 13.42 5.03 7.72
N LYS A 91 12.43 4.33 8.23
CA LYS A 91 12.39 3.81 9.59
C LYS A 91 12.16 2.32 9.59
N ALA A 92 12.85 1.64 10.51
CA ALA A 92 12.72 0.19 10.68
C ALA A 92 11.25 -0.24 10.84
N GLU A 93 10.47 0.51 11.62
CA GLU A 93 9.04 0.23 11.86
C GLU A 93 8.18 0.06 10.60
N VAL A 94 8.56 0.72 9.48
CA VAL A 94 7.85 0.58 8.19
C VAL A 94 8.21 -0.74 7.54
N ILE A 95 9.50 -1.09 7.53
CA ILE A 95 9.97 -2.36 6.98
C ILE A 95 9.47 -3.54 7.78
N ASP A 96 9.54 -3.44 9.10
CA ASP A 96 9.02 -4.48 9.99
C ASP A 96 7.52 -4.71 9.69
N SER A 97 6.75 -3.62 9.53
CA SER A 97 5.33 -3.73 9.16
C SER A 97 5.08 -4.44 7.83
N ILE A 98 5.94 -4.18 6.82
CA ILE A 98 5.86 -4.84 5.51
C ILE A 98 6.28 -6.31 5.63
N SER A 99 7.42 -6.55 6.28
CA SER A 99 7.97 -7.89 6.49
C SER A 99 6.99 -8.78 7.25
N ASP A 100 6.45 -8.31 8.35
CA ASP A 100 5.45 -9.03 9.16
C ASP A 100 4.20 -9.34 8.33
N TRP A 101 3.73 -8.37 7.53
CA TRP A 101 2.56 -8.56 6.70
C TRP A 101 2.75 -9.68 5.67
N PHE A 102 3.92 -9.76 5.02
CA PHE A 102 4.25 -10.83 4.09
C PHE A 102 4.48 -12.16 4.81
N THR A 103 5.25 -12.15 5.90
CA THR A 103 5.61 -13.37 6.65
C THR A 103 4.37 -14.08 7.20
N ASN A 104 3.43 -13.32 7.77
CA ASN A 104 2.20 -13.90 8.32
C ASN A 104 1.35 -14.58 7.24
N ARG A 105 1.28 -14.02 6.04
CA ARG A 105 0.53 -14.61 4.92
C ARG A 105 1.22 -15.84 4.35
N THR A 106 2.53 -15.79 4.19
CA THR A 106 3.31 -16.93 3.70
C THR A 106 3.22 -18.11 4.68
N ALA A 107 3.28 -17.85 5.97
CA ALA A 107 3.13 -18.89 7.00
C ALA A 107 1.73 -19.52 6.96
N SER A 108 0.67 -18.70 6.86
CA SER A 108 -0.71 -19.17 6.74
C SER A 108 -0.92 -20.05 5.50
N GLN A 109 -0.44 -19.60 4.34
CA GLN A 109 -0.52 -20.36 3.09
C GLN A 109 0.25 -21.69 3.15
N LEU A 110 1.39 -21.70 3.83
CA LEU A 110 2.19 -22.92 4.00
C LEU A 110 1.47 -23.95 4.88
N GLU A 111 0.81 -23.52 5.95
CA GLU A 111 0.02 -24.41 6.80
C GLU A 111 -1.20 -24.96 6.07
N GLU A 112 -1.90 -24.14 5.29
CA GLU A 112 -3.00 -24.56 4.45
C GLU A 112 -2.58 -25.60 3.41
N LEU A 113 -1.43 -25.36 2.74
CA LEU A 113 -0.86 -26.34 1.80
C LEU A 113 -0.46 -27.67 2.45
N LYS A 114 0.06 -27.63 3.69
CA LYS A 114 0.37 -28.85 4.43
C LYS A 114 -0.89 -29.63 4.79
N ALA A 115 -1.95 -28.93 5.23
CA ALA A 115 -3.24 -29.54 5.53
C ALA A 115 -3.85 -30.23 4.30
N LEU A 116 -3.89 -29.53 3.16
CA LEU A 116 -4.38 -30.09 1.90
C LEU A 116 -3.59 -31.32 1.44
N ARG A 117 -2.26 -31.30 1.56
CA ARG A 117 -1.42 -32.47 1.23
C ARG A 117 -1.69 -33.65 2.14
N GLN A 118 -1.95 -33.40 3.39
CA GLN A 118 -2.29 -34.46 4.33
C GLN A 118 -3.65 -35.11 3.99
N GLU A 119 -4.64 -34.29 3.70
CA GLU A 119 -5.97 -34.73 3.29
C GLU A 119 -5.93 -35.54 1.99
N MET A 120 -5.15 -35.12 1.00
CA MET A 120 -4.95 -35.87 -0.24
C MET A 120 -4.33 -37.24 -0.02
N LYS A 121 -3.36 -37.36 0.89
CA LYS A 121 -2.77 -38.66 1.26
C LYS A 121 -3.78 -39.60 1.93
N GLU A 122 -4.62 -39.07 2.81
CA GLU A 122 -5.66 -39.82 3.48
C GLU A 122 -6.75 -40.32 2.52
N LEU A 123 -6.99 -39.57 1.43
CA LEU A 123 -7.92 -39.93 0.35
C LEU A 123 -7.29 -40.88 -0.69
N GLY A 124 -6.01 -41.26 -0.53
CA GLY A 124 -5.32 -42.18 -1.45
C GLY A 124 -5.03 -41.61 -2.84
N ALA A 125 -5.03 -40.30 -2.98
CA ALA A 125 -4.63 -39.60 -4.19
C ALA A 125 -3.10 -39.36 -4.17
N GLU A 126 -2.30 -40.33 -4.57
CA GLU A 126 -0.89 -40.13 -4.97
C GLU A 126 -0.77 -39.88 -6.46
#